data_3cc2276d195de963e4fb869ba1e56386
#
_entry.id   3cc2276d195de963e4fb869ba1e56386
#
_cell.length_a   1.000
_cell.length_b   1.000
_cell.length_c   1.000
_cell.angle_alpha   90.00
_cell.angle_beta   90.00
_cell.angle_gamma   90.00
#
_symmetry.space_group_name_H-M   'P 1'
#
loop_
_entity.id
_entity.type
_entity.pdbx_description
1 polymer ?
#
loop_
_entity_poly.entity_id
_entity_poly.type
_entity_poly.pdbx_seq_one_letter_code
_entity_poly.pdbx_strand_id
1 'polypeptide(L)'
;NYGNDVDYLHFHNYLEIGFCYEGDGVMAFGEAKMRFSGREFTVIPPNYAHTTNSDLGTVSKWEYLFIDVEGFMKKFLNNPVKAEKMIQRIYSKALFLKENESPSIAAKILKIMNIMREGEEFYIEESSGVLAALLVEIARLNRVSPEDRVEEETGKLTNMITRVLDFVSYHYMEDIRIEDLAKICHISETHFRRVFTSHMKVSPLEYIN
;
A
#
# COMPACT_ATOMS: atom_id res chain seq x y z
N ASN A 1 -1.31 13.21 -18.55
CA ASN A 1 -0.93 14.52 -18.00
C ASN A 1 -0.78 14.40 -16.48
N TYR A 2 0.36 13.90 -16.03
CA TYR A 2 0.75 14.00 -14.63
C TYR A 2 1.34 15.41 -14.44
N GLY A 3 0.77 16.24 -13.56
CA GLY A 3 1.39 17.50 -13.19
C GLY A 3 0.55 18.76 -13.10
N ASN A 4 -0.76 18.66 -13.11
CA ASN A 4 -1.63 19.80 -12.76
C ASN A 4 -2.45 19.43 -11.54
N ASP A 5 -2.40 20.26 -10.51
CA ASP A 5 -3.11 20.23 -9.24
C ASP A 5 -3.42 18.84 -8.64
N VAL A 6 -3.14 18.67 -7.37
CA VAL A 6 -3.29 17.44 -6.57
C VAL A 6 -4.75 16.96 -6.54
N ASP A 7 -5.29 16.53 -7.68
CA ASP A 7 -6.73 16.36 -7.75
C ASP A 7 -7.23 14.93 -7.66
N TYR A 8 -6.40 13.91 -7.85
CA TYR A 8 -6.94 12.55 -7.77
C TYR A 8 -6.01 11.61 -7.01
N LEU A 9 -6.29 11.45 -5.71
CA LEU A 9 -5.79 10.31 -4.95
C LEU A 9 -6.31 9.04 -5.63
N HIS A 10 -5.43 8.11 -5.93
CA HIS A 10 -5.79 6.77 -6.38
C HIS A 10 -5.44 5.74 -5.32
N PHE A 11 -5.97 4.55 -5.46
CA PHE A 11 -5.67 3.41 -4.61
C PHE A 11 -5.81 2.13 -5.44
N HIS A 12 -5.22 1.07 -4.98
CA HIS A 12 -5.25 -0.26 -5.57
C HIS A 12 -5.20 -1.32 -4.48
N ASN A 13 -5.53 -2.55 -4.82
CA ASN A 13 -5.63 -3.68 -3.89
C ASN A 13 -4.31 -4.47 -3.68
N TYR A 14 -3.19 -3.98 -4.21
CA TYR A 14 -1.86 -4.56 -4.03
C TYR A 14 -1.00 -3.69 -3.11
N LEU A 15 0.01 -4.32 -2.46
CA LEU A 15 1.10 -3.55 -1.88
C LEU A 15 1.88 -2.91 -3.03
N GLU A 16 2.02 -1.58 -3.01
CA GLU A 16 2.89 -0.86 -3.93
C GLU A 16 4.23 -0.57 -3.26
N ILE A 17 5.31 -0.85 -3.98
CA ILE A 17 6.64 -0.40 -3.61
C ILE A 17 7.17 0.45 -4.76
N GLY A 18 7.39 1.74 -4.49
CA GLY A 18 7.95 2.69 -5.45
C GLY A 18 9.39 3.07 -5.13
N PHE A 19 10.21 3.28 -6.14
CA PHE A 19 11.54 3.87 -5.99
C PHE A 19 11.69 5.06 -6.93
N CYS A 20 12.04 6.22 -6.37
CA CYS A 20 12.36 7.43 -7.12
C CYS A 20 13.85 7.44 -7.47
N TYR A 21 14.17 7.40 -8.76
CA TYR A 21 15.55 7.51 -9.22
C TYR A 21 16.03 8.95 -9.27
N GLU A 22 15.16 9.85 -9.75
CA GLU A 22 15.48 11.26 -9.96
C GLU A 22 14.22 12.12 -10.07
N GLY A 23 14.37 13.42 -9.90
CA GLY A 23 13.31 14.43 -10.03
C GLY A 23 12.75 14.88 -8.69
N ASP A 24 12.07 16.01 -8.71
CA ASP A 24 11.50 16.70 -7.57
C ASP A 24 9.99 16.73 -7.66
N GLY A 25 9.34 16.68 -6.49
CA GLY A 25 7.90 16.73 -6.42
C GLY A 25 7.32 16.48 -5.05
N VAL A 26 6.02 16.18 -5.03
CA VAL A 26 5.25 15.91 -3.82
C VAL A 26 4.53 14.57 -3.98
N MET A 27 4.66 13.72 -2.98
CA MET A 27 3.81 12.56 -2.79
C MET A 27 2.80 12.87 -1.68
N ALA A 28 1.52 12.66 -1.97
CA ALA A 28 0.44 12.81 -1.01
C ALA A 28 -0.05 11.44 -0.54
N PHE A 29 -0.22 11.30 0.78
CA PHE A 29 -0.79 10.15 1.47
C PHE A 29 -2.01 10.62 2.26
N GLY A 30 -3.19 10.50 1.68
CA GLY A 30 -4.38 11.13 2.26
C GLY A 30 -4.19 12.64 2.42
N GLU A 31 -4.12 13.14 3.66
CA GLU A 31 -3.89 14.56 3.96
C GLU A 31 -2.40 14.94 4.11
N ALA A 32 -1.54 13.95 4.34
CA ALA A 32 -0.12 14.19 4.49
C ALA A 32 0.55 14.41 3.13
N LYS A 33 1.46 15.38 3.05
CA LYS A 33 2.25 15.67 1.85
C LYS A 33 3.73 15.59 2.19
N MET A 34 4.49 14.82 1.40
CA MET A 34 5.92 14.64 1.58
C MET A 34 6.66 15.01 0.29
N ARG A 35 7.75 15.76 0.43
CA ARG A 35 8.60 16.14 -0.72
C ARG A 35 9.58 15.02 -1.03
N PHE A 36 9.76 14.74 -2.32
CA PHE A 36 10.82 13.90 -2.83
C PHE A 36 11.78 14.71 -3.72
N SER A 37 13.02 14.25 -3.83
CA SER A 37 14.08 14.85 -4.64
C SER A 37 15.01 13.82 -5.29
N GLY A 38 14.55 12.58 -5.37
CA GLY A 38 15.30 11.44 -5.87
C GLY A 38 15.98 10.64 -4.74
N ARG A 39 16.10 9.34 -4.96
CA ARG A 39 16.65 8.35 -4.02
C ARG A 39 15.77 8.13 -2.78
N GLU A 40 14.46 8.32 -2.92
CA GLU A 40 13.44 7.90 -1.96
C GLU A 40 12.72 6.64 -2.44
N PHE A 41 12.17 5.91 -1.48
CA PHE A 41 11.28 4.80 -1.77
C PHE A 41 10.02 4.86 -0.92
N THR A 42 8.97 4.25 -1.44
CA THR A 42 7.67 4.12 -0.78
C THR A 42 7.30 2.66 -0.60
N VAL A 43 6.56 2.40 0.47
CA VAL A 43 5.83 1.14 0.68
C VAL A 43 4.41 1.51 1.05
N ILE A 44 3.48 1.28 0.14
CA ILE A 44 2.09 1.72 0.27
C ILE A 44 1.20 0.51 0.42
N PRO A 45 0.50 0.37 1.57
CA PRO A 45 -0.44 -0.72 1.78
C PRO A 45 -1.59 -0.73 0.76
N PRO A 46 -2.23 -1.89 0.53
CA PRO A 46 -3.44 -1.96 -0.26
C PRO A 46 -4.49 -0.96 0.21
N ASN A 47 -5.23 -0.39 -0.74
CA ASN A 47 -6.33 0.54 -0.49
C ASN A 47 -5.95 1.82 0.30
N TYR A 48 -4.69 2.19 0.27
CA TYR A 48 -4.20 3.43 0.84
C TYR A 48 -4.20 4.53 -0.22
N ALA A 49 -5.02 5.58 -0.01
CA ALA A 49 -5.17 6.67 -0.97
C ALA A 49 -3.88 7.50 -1.08
N HIS A 50 -3.31 7.61 -2.28
CA HIS A 50 -2.06 8.32 -2.52
C HIS A 50 -1.99 8.88 -3.94
N THR A 51 -1.04 9.80 -4.17
CA THR A 51 -0.68 10.29 -5.51
C THR A 51 0.73 10.85 -5.51
N THR A 52 1.36 10.82 -6.68
CA THR A 52 2.71 11.37 -6.92
C THR A 52 2.62 12.47 -7.97
N ASN A 53 3.10 13.67 -7.65
CA ASN A 53 3.12 14.80 -8.55
C ASN A 53 4.53 15.36 -8.68
N SER A 54 5.04 15.48 -9.89
CA SER A 54 6.29 16.18 -10.17
C SER A 54 6.09 17.70 -10.04
N ASP A 55 7.14 18.42 -9.67
CA ASP A 55 7.11 19.88 -9.70
C ASP A 55 6.96 20.42 -11.13
N LEU A 56 6.35 21.59 -11.26
CA LEU A 56 6.16 22.24 -12.55
C LEU A 56 7.49 22.39 -13.30
N GLY A 57 7.52 21.88 -14.53
CA GLY A 57 8.70 21.96 -15.39
C GLY A 57 9.77 20.90 -15.09
N THR A 58 9.52 19.97 -14.17
CA THR A 58 10.39 18.82 -13.90
C THR A 58 9.77 17.50 -14.34
N VAL A 59 10.60 16.49 -14.52
CA VAL A 59 10.18 15.12 -14.80
C VAL A 59 10.79 14.24 -13.71
N SER A 60 9.96 13.54 -12.96
CA SER A 60 10.43 12.55 -12.00
C SER A 60 10.39 11.16 -12.60
N LYS A 61 11.38 10.35 -12.26
CA LYS A 61 11.51 8.97 -12.73
C LYS A 61 11.29 8.01 -11.58
N TRP A 62 10.17 7.32 -11.63
CA TRP A 62 9.76 6.31 -10.67
C TRP A 62 9.64 4.95 -11.33
N GLU A 63 9.90 3.90 -10.55
CA GLU A 63 9.60 2.52 -10.89
C GLU A 63 8.79 1.91 -9.76
N TYR A 64 7.79 1.07 -10.10
CA TYR A 64 6.85 0.53 -9.15
C TYR A 64 6.76 -0.99 -9.24
N LEU A 65 6.60 -1.64 -8.09
CA LEU A 65 6.27 -3.05 -7.93
C LEU A 65 4.90 -3.17 -7.27
N PHE A 66 4.03 -3.98 -7.83
CA PHE A 66 2.73 -4.32 -7.26
C PHE A 66 2.73 -5.78 -6.80
N ILE A 67 2.46 -6.02 -5.53
CA ILE A 67 2.71 -7.30 -4.87
C ILE A 67 1.44 -7.80 -4.19
N ASP A 68 1.01 -9.01 -4.56
CA ASP A 68 0.03 -9.80 -3.79
C ASP A 68 0.74 -10.42 -2.57
N VAL A 69 0.83 -9.63 -1.48
CA VAL A 69 1.51 -10.07 -0.25
C VAL A 69 0.78 -11.24 0.39
N GLU A 70 -0.55 -11.27 0.36
CA GLU A 70 -1.34 -12.36 0.96
C GLU A 70 -1.08 -13.68 0.26
N GLY A 71 -1.21 -13.70 -1.07
CA GLY A 71 -0.92 -14.89 -1.87
C GLY A 71 0.52 -15.34 -1.73
N PHE A 72 1.47 -14.40 -1.72
CA PHE A 72 2.88 -14.69 -1.54
C PHE A 72 3.18 -15.28 -0.16
N MET A 73 2.72 -14.61 0.92
CA MET A 73 3.03 -15.04 2.30
C MET A 73 2.37 -16.35 2.67
N LYS A 74 1.15 -16.63 2.18
CA LYS A 74 0.47 -17.93 2.37
C LYS A 74 1.25 -19.08 1.73
N LYS A 75 1.91 -18.85 0.59
CA LYS A 75 2.77 -19.84 -0.08
C LYS A 75 4.14 -19.97 0.58
N PHE A 76 4.71 -18.85 1.04
CA PHE A 76 6.04 -18.80 1.61
C PHE A 76 6.11 -19.34 3.05
N LEU A 77 5.06 -19.15 3.86
CA LEU A 77 5.01 -19.58 5.26
C LEU A 77 4.02 -20.74 5.46
N ASN A 78 4.53 -21.88 5.93
CA ASN A 78 3.69 -23.03 6.29
C ASN A 78 2.94 -22.84 7.65
N ASN A 79 2.81 -21.60 8.11
CA ASN A 79 2.13 -21.26 9.37
C ASN A 79 1.18 -20.07 9.14
N PRO A 80 -0.14 -20.32 9.05
CA PRO A 80 -1.13 -19.28 8.77
C PRO A 80 -1.14 -18.13 9.78
N VAL A 81 -0.98 -18.44 11.07
CA VAL A 81 -0.98 -17.44 12.15
C VAL A 81 0.23 -16.50 12.01
N LYS A 82 1.39 -17.08 11.66
CA LYS A 82 2.61 -16.30 11.44
C LYS A 82 2.51 -15.46 10.16
N ALA A 83 1.91 -16.00 9.10
CA ALA A 83 1.66 -15.28 7.87
C ALA A 83 0.76 -14.07 8.11
N GLU A 84 -0.38 -14.27 8.76
CA GLU A 84 -1.33 -13.22 9.12
C GLU A 84 -0.68 -12.10 9.94
N LYS A 85 0.07 -12.45 10.97
CA LYS A 85 0.81 -11.48 11.80
C LYS A 85 1.81 -10.67 11.00
N MET A 86 2.48 -11.26 10.01
CA MET A 86 3.41 -10.55 9.14
C MET A 86 2.67 -9.61 8.19
N ILE A 87 1.58 -10.08 7.55
CA ILE A 87 0.75 -9.28 6.66
C ILE A 87 0.22 -8.05 7.40
N GLN A 88 -0.35 -8.22 8.60
CA GLN A 88 -0.83 -7.11 9.42
C GLN A 88 0.26 -6.06 9.69
N ARG A 89 1.50 -6.49 9.96
CA ARG A 89 2.61 -5.55 10.16
C ARG A 89 3.03 -4.85 8.88
N ILE A 90 3.08 -5.57 7.75
CA ILE A 90 3.42 -4.99 6.45
C ILE A 90 2.40 -3.91 6.06
N TYR A 91 1.12 -4.16 6.33
CA TYR A 91 0.02 -3.27 5.98
C TYR A 91 -0.29 -2.20 7.04
N SER A 92 0.40 -2.19 8.19
CA SER A 92 0.04 -1.32 9.31
C SER A 92 0.20 0.17 9.02
N LYS A 93 1.15 0.55 8.17
CA LYS A 93 1.38 1.94 7.78
C LYS A 93 2.09 2.07 6.44
N ALA A 94 1.83 3.18 5.74
CA ALA A 94 2.62 3.57 4.59
C ALA A 94 4.00 4.08 5.03
N LEU A 95 5.04 3.78 4.22
CA LEU A 95 6.39 4.25 4.43
C LEU A 95 6.80 5.18 3.28
N PHE A 96 7.48 6.26 3.64
CA PHE A 96 8.20 7.13 2.72
C PHE A 96 9.56 7.40 3.36
N LEU A 97 10.62 6.85 2.78
CA LEU A 97 11.96 6.87 3.37
C LEU A 97 13.01 7.19 2.30
N LYS A 98 14.07 7.84 2.72
CA LYS A 98 15.26 8.00 1.89
C LYS A 98 16.09 6.71 1.89
N GLU A 99 16.80 6.48 0.78
CA GLU A 99 17.67 5.32 0.65
C GLU A 99 18.70 5.23 1.79
N ASN A 100 19.26 6.37 2.23
CA ASN A 100 20.26 6.42 3.31
C ASN A 100 19.66 6.19 4.71
N GLU A 101 18.34 6.34 4.89
CA GLU A 101 17.63 6.05 6.15
C GLU A 101 17.39 4.56 6.34
N SER A 102 17.22 3.83 5.24
CA SER A 102 17.02 2.37 5.25
C SER A 102 17.72 1.69 4.07
N PRO A 103 19.06 1.73 4.03
CA PRO A 103 19.83 1.26 2.87
C PRO A 103 19.64 -0.22 2.57
N SER A 104 19.38 -1.05 3.57
CA SER A 104 19.11 -2.48 3.39
C SER A 104 17.79 -2.74 2.66
N ILE A 105 16.74 -1.98 2.95
CA ILE A 105 15.45 -2.06 2.28
C ILE A 105 15.61 -1.55 0.84
N ALA A 106 16.17 -0.37 0.66
CA ALA A 106 16.41 0.24 -0.65
C ALA A 106 17.21 -0.69 -1.59
N ALA A 107 18.29 -1.30 -1.08
CA ALA A 107 19.10 -2.25 -1.85
C ALA A 107 18.30 -3.46 -2.33
N LYS A 108 17.38 -4.00 -1.51
CA LYS A 108 16.51 -5.12 -1.91
C LYS A 108 15.48 -4.71 -2.95
N ILE A 109 14.89 -3.51 -2.81
CA ILE A 109 13.95 -2.95 -3.80
C ILE A 109 14.67 -2.85 -5.15
N LEU A 110 15.81 -2.17 -5.20
CA LEU A 110 16.60 -2.02 -6.42
C LEU A 110 17.05 -3.36 -7.00
N LYS A 111 17.41 -4.32 -6.15
CA LYS A 111 17.80 -5.66 -6.61
C LYS A 111 16.63 -6.37 -7.29
N ILE A 112 15.43 -6.34 -6.72
CA ILE A 112 14.23 -6.94 -7.34
C ILE A 112 13.96 -6.28 -8.70
N MET A 113 13.97 -4.94 -8.76
CA MET A 113 13.74 -4.19 -9.98
C MET A 113 14.75 -4.54 -11.07
N ASN A 114 16.03 -4.70 -10.71
CA ASN A 114 17.07 -5.12 -11.65
C ASN A 114 16.85 -6.56 -12.15
N ILE A 115 16.61 -7.51 -11.25
CA ILE A 115 16.35 -8.91 -11.61
C ILE A 115 15.16 -9.01 -12.59
N MET A 116 14.07 -8.29 -12.30
CA MET A 116 12.88 -8.26 -13.15
C MET A 116 13.15 -7.62 -14.51
N ARG A 117 14.04 -6.63 -14.60
CA ARG A 117 14.41 -5.93 -15.84
C ARG A 117 15.36 -6.78 -16.71
N GLU A 118 16.30 -7.47 -16.07
CA GLU A 118 17.26 -8.33 -16.77
C GLU A 118 16.62 -9.60 -17.32
N GLY A 119 15.65 -10.18 -16.58
CA GLY A 119 14.86 -11.33 -17.04
C GLY A 119 15.67 -12.60 -17.30
N GLU A 120 16.78 -12.77 -16.57
CA GLU A 120 17.65 -13.93 -16.68
C GLU A 120 16.94 -15.25 -16.28
N GLU A 121 17.51 -16.38 -16.60
CA GLU A 121 16.95 -17.68 -16.17
C GLU A 121 16.75 -17.72 -14.65
N PHE A 122 15.57 -18.18 -14.19
CA PHE A 122 15.16 -18.21 -12.78
C PHE A 122 14.96 -16.84 -12.11
N TYR A 123 14.77 -15.76 -12.88
CA TYR A 123 14.55 -14.42 -12.30
C TYR A 123 13.33 -14.34 -11.37
N ILE A 124 12.30 -15.15 -11.57
CA ILE A 124 11.12 -15.21 -10.70
C ILE A 124 11.50 -15.80 -9.34
N GLU A 125 12.28 -16.87 -9.30
CA GLU A 125 12.74 -17.53 -8.08
C GLU A 125 13.69 -16.62 -7.31
N GLU A 126 14.65 -15.99 -8.01
CA GLU A 126 15.59 -15.06 -7.39
C GLU A 126 14.85 -13.84 -6.82
N SER A 127 13.98 -13.19 -7.60
CA SER A 127 13.19 -12.05 -7.12
C SER A 127 12.29 -12.43 -5.94
N SER A 128 11.68 -13.62 -5.96
CA SER A 128 10.87 -14.14 -4.86
C SER A 128 11.66 -14.33 -3.56
N GLY A 129 12.90 -14.80 -3.66
CA GLY A 129 13.80 -14.93 -2.50
C GLY A 129 14.16 -13.57 -1.88
N VAL A 130 14.47 -12.58 -2.72
CA VAL A 130 14.75 -11.21 -2.28
C VAL A 130 13.50 -10.54 -1.72
N LEU A 131 12.33 -10.76 -2.35
CA LEU A 131 11.05 -10.26 -1.87
C LEU A 131 10.70 -10.80 -0.49
N ALA A 132 10.90 -12.10 -0.24
CA ALA A 132 10.69 -12.68 1.08
C ALA A 132 11.53 -11.97 2.16
N ALA A 133 12.81 -11.73 1.88
CA ALA A 133 13.69 -11.01 2.79
C ALA A 133 13.26 -9.54 3.00
N LEU A 134 12.82 -8.86 1.93
CA LEU A 134 12.31 -7.50 1.98
C LEU A 134 11.05 -7.39 2.86
N LEU A 135 10.06 -8.25 2.64
CA LEU A 135 8.81 -8.25 3.41
C LEU A 135 9.04 -8.56 4.91
N VAL A 136 9.99 -9.44 5.23
CA VAL A 136 10.40 -9.69 6.63
C VAL A 136 10.99 -8.43 7.26
N GLU A 137 11.79 -7.68 6.53
CA GLU A 137 12.43 -6.46 7.03
C GLU A 137 11.41 -5.34 7.22
N ILE A 138 10.48 -5.14 6.28
CA ILE A 138 9.36 -4.21 6.42
C ILE A 138 8.50 -4.56 7.65
N ALA A 139 8.16 -5.85 7.84
CA ALA A 139 7.40 -6.30 9.00
C ALA A 139 8.15 -6.10 10.35
N ARG A 140 9.48 -6.08 10.33
CA ARG A 140 10.31 -5.75 11.50
C ARG A 140 10.36 -4.25 11.76
N LEU A 141 10.46 -3.44 10.72
CA LEU A 141 10.45 -1.98 10.80
C LEU A 141 9.11 -1.49 11.36
N ASN A 142 8.02 -2.12 10.94
CA ASN A 142 6.65 -1.82 11.38
C ASN A 142 6.28 -2.57 12.69
N ARG A 143 7.24 -2.78 13.60
CA ARG A 143 6.90 -3.30 14.92
C ARG A 143 6.06 -2.28 15.67
N VAL A 144 4.85 -2.69 16.04
CA VAL A 144 4.01 -1.95 16.97
C VAL A 144 4.62 -2.08 18.36
N SER A 145 5.00 -0.97 18.98
CA SER A 145 5.36 -0.99 20.40
C SER A 145 4.08 -1.15 21.25
N PRO A 146 4.17 -1.63 22.49
CA PRO A 146 3.01 -1.70 23.37
C PRO A 146 2.33 -0.34 23.62
N GLU A 147 3.03 0.77 23.33
CA GLU A 147 2.56 2.13 23.51
C GLU A 147 1.77 2.64 22.29
N ASP A 148 1.94 2.02 21.11
CA ASP A 148 1.30 2.41 19.84
C ASP A 148 -0.10 1.75 19.64
N ARG A 149 -0.81 1.42 20.72
CA ARG A 149 -2.15 0.78 20.63
C ARG A 149 -3.21 1.63 19.91
N VAL A 150 -2.97 2.93 19.74
CA VAL A 150 -3.82 3.81 18.94
C VAL A 150 -3.71 3.47 17.44
N GLU A 151 -2.54 3.00 16.97
CA GLU A 151 -2.33 2.56 15.58
C GLU A 151 -2.97 1.18 15.28
N GLU A 152 -3.23 0.37 16.31
CA GLU A 152 -3.94 -0.92 16.15
C GLU A 152 -5.40 -0.71 15.70
N GLU A 153 -6.04 0.38 16.09
CA GLU A 153 -7.35 0.77 15.58
C GLU A 153 -7.28 1.20 14.10
N THR A 154 -6.23 1.90 13.70
CA THR A 154 -6.00 2.29 12.31
C THR A 154 -5.74 1.08 11.41
N GLY A 155 -4.97 0.10 11.87
CA GLY A 155 -4.75 -1.16 11.17
C GLY A 155 -6.03 -2.00 11.00
N LYS A 156 -6.87 -2.07 12.04
CA LYS A 156 -8.19 -2.71 11.97
C LYS A 156 -9.12 -2.00 10.99
N LEU A 157 -9.04 -0.67 10.96
CA LEU A 157 -9.82 0.15 10.06
C LEU A 157 -9.41 -0.07 8.60
N THR A 158 -8.11 -0.07 8.32
CA THR A 158 -7.57 -0.34 6.99
C THR A 158 -7.98 -1.73 6.50
N ASN A 159 -7.84 -2.77 7.33
CA ASN A 159 -8.28 -4.13 7.02
C ASN A 159 -9.79 -4.22 6.76
N MET A 160 -10.59 -3.46 7.49
CA MET A 160 -12.04 -3.39 7.30
C MET A 160 -12.38 -2.76 5.95
N ILE A 161 -11.76 -1.65 5.60
CA ILE A 161 -11.95 -0.98 4.32
C ILE A 161 -11.48 -1.89 3.17
N THR A 162 -10.31 -2.54 3.29
CA THR A 162 -9.82 -3.50 2.29
C THR A 162 -10.87 -4.58 1.98
N ARG A 163 -11.46 -5.20 3.00
CA ARG A 163 -12.51 -6.23 2.79
C ARG A 163 -13.73 -5.69 2.03
N VAL A 164 -14.12 -4.43 2.28
CA VAL A 164 -15.22 -3.78 1.56
C VAL A 164 -14.85 -3.55 0.11
N LEU A 165 -13.66 -3.05 -0.16
CA LEU A 165 -13.20 -2.76 -1.51
C LEU A 165 -13.05 -4.04 -2.34
N ASP A 166 -12.53 -5.12 -1.73
CA ASP A 166 -12.47 -6.43 -2.34
C ASP A 166 -13.88 -6.94 -2.69
N PHE A 167 -14.83 -6.83 -1.73
CA PHE A 167 -16.22 -7.23 -1.99
C PHE A 167 -16.82 -6.46 -3.17
N VAL A 168 -16.68 -5.14 -3.19
CA VAL A 168 -17.17 -4.30 -4.30
C VAL A 168 -16.50 -4.69 -5.62
N SER A 169 -15.20 -4.96 -5.63
CA SER A 169 -14.45 -5.37 -6.83
C SER A 169 -14.94 -6.70 -7.41
N TYR A 170 -15.34 -7.65 -6.57
CA TYR A 170 -15.88 -8.95 -7.02
C TYR A 170 -17.37 -8.89 -7.41
N HIS A 171 -18.12 -7.94 -6.85
CA HIS A 171 -19.58 -7.84 -7.01
C HIS A 171 -20.03 -6.57 -7.75
N TYR A 172 -19.11 -5.87 -8.45
CA TYR A 172 -19.41 -4.57 -9.10
C TYR A 172 -20.54 -4.62 -10.15
N MET A 173 -20.91 -5.82 -10.63
CA MET A 173 -22.04 -6.04 -11.54
C MET A 173 -23.37 -6.24 -10.81
N GLU A 174 -23.38 -6.29 -9.49
CA GLU A 174 -24.54 -6.54 -8.64
C GLU A 174 -25.06 -5.24 -8.01
N ASP A 175 -26.31 -5.23 -7.53
CA ASP A 175 -26.87 -4.10 -6.78
C ASP A 175 -26.33 -4.11 -5.34
N ILE A 176 -25.20 -3.45 -5.12
CA ILE A 176 -24.52 -3.39 -3.83
C ILE A 176 -25.19 -2.34 -2.94
N ARG A 177 -25.68 -2.78 -1.78
CA ARG A 177 -26.26 -1.87 -0.77
C ARG A 177 -25.23 -1.53 0.30
N ILE A 178 -25.26 -0.27 0.75
CA ILE A 178 -24.34 0.19 1.80
C ILE A 178 -24.55 -0.57 3.11
N GLU A 179 -25.80 -1.01 3.39
CA GLU A 179 -26.13 -1.86 4.52
C GLU A 179 -25.34 -3.19 4.49
N ASP A 180 -25.14 -3.79 3.32
CA ASP A 180 -24.41 -5.05 3.18
C ASP A 180 -22.91 -4.84 3.39
N LEU A 181 -22.37 -3.72 2.92
CA LEU A 181 -20.99 -3.33 3.21
C LEU A 181 -20.76 -3.10 4.71
N ALA A 182 -21.69 -2.46 5.39
CA ALA A 182 -21.63 -2.28 6.85
C ALA A 182 -21.68 -3.61 7.62
N LYS A 183 -22.48 -4.60 7.14
CA LYS A 183 -22.52 -5.96 7.69
C LYS A 183 -21.19 -6.69 7.55
N ILE A 184 -20.50 -6.57 6.41
CA ILE A 184 -19.15 -7.14 6.19
C ILE A 184 -18.17 -6.62 7.25
N CYS A 185 -18.35 -5.36 7.65
CA CYS A 185 -17.53 -4.70 8.64
C CYS A 185 -17.96 -4.97 10.10
N HIS A 186 -19.10 -5.61 10.31
CA HIS A 186 -19.72 -5.82 11.63
C HIS A 186 -19.96 -4.50 12.41
N ILE A 187 -20.34 -3.44 11.71
CA ILE A 187 -20.65 -2.12 12.29
C ILE A 187 -21.98 -1.58 11.75
N SER A 188 -22.50 -0.53 12.39
CA SER A 188 -23.71 0.14 11.88
C SER A 188 -23.44 0.90 10.58
N GLU A 189 -24.46 1.05 9.72
CA GLU A 189 -24.34 1.80 8.47
C GLU A 189 -23.85 3.25 8.70
N THR A 190 -24.36 3.93 9.71
CA THR A 190 -23.93 5.29 10.05
C THR A 190 -22.45 5.35 10.41
N HIS A 191 -21.95 4.37 11.17
CA HIS A 191 -20.53 4.27 11.52
C HIS A 191 -19.71 3.94 10.28
N PHE A 192 -20.16 3.00 9.45
CA PHE A 192 -19.50 2.63 8.20
C PHE A 192 -19.35 3.83 7.26
N ARG A 193 -20.42 4.59 7.00
CA ARG A 193 -20.36 5.79 6.14
C ARG A 193 -19.34 6.79 6.63
N ARG A 194 -19.30 7.08 7.93
CA ARG A 194 -18.35 8.02 8.52
C ARG A 194 -16.92 7.53 8.35
N VAL A 195 -16.65 6.28 8.68
CA VAL A 195 -15.33 5.67 8.63
C VAL A 195 -14.83 5.55 7.19
N PHE A 196 -15.67 5.04 6.29
CA PHE A 196 -15.35 4.91 4.87
C PHE A 196 -15.00 6.27 4.25
N THR A 197 -15.87 7.29 4.44
CA THR A 197 -15.62 8.63 3.91
C THR A 197 -14.36 9.27 4.51
N SER A 198 -14.12 9.06 5.79
CA SER A 198 -12.89 9.57 6.44
C SER A 198 -11.62 8.94 5.83
N HIS A 199 -11.68 7.66 5.49
CA HIS A 199 -10.53 6.93 4.94
C HIS A 199 -10.37 7.15 3.42
N MET A 200 -11.46 6.99 2.68
CA MET A 200 -11.46 7.00 1.21
C MET A 200 -11.62 8.40 0.60
N LYS A 201 -11.99 9.41 1.41
CA LYS A 201 -12.30 10.79 0.99
C LYS A 201 -13.46 10.93 0.00
N VAL A 202 -14.14 9.82 -0.30
CA VAL A 202 -15.40 9.77 -1.05
C VAL A 202 -16.45 9.02 -0.24
N SER A 203 -17.72 9.30 -0.47
CA SER A 203 -18.78 8.54 0.20
C SER A 203 -18.89 7.11 -0.35
N PRO A 204 -19.36 6.13 0.47
CA PRO A 204 -19.61 4.78 -0.04
C PRO A 204 -20.51 4.72 -1.27
N LEU A 205 -21.51 5.62 -1.34
CA LEU A 205 -22.44 5.66 -2.48
C LEU A 205 -21.77 6.18 -3.76
N GLU A 206 -20.92 7.19 -3.64
CA GLU A 206 -20.12 7.69 -4.77
C GLU A 206 -19.10 6.65 -5.25
N TYR A 207 -18.62 5.80 -4.35
CA TYR A 207 -17.64 4.77 -4.68
C TYR A 207 -18.24 3.60 -5.47
N ILE A 208 -19.50 3.21 -5.18
CA ILE A 208 -20.17 2.07 -5.83
C ILE A 208 -20.96 2.44 -7.09
N ASN A 209 -21.11 3.75 -7.39
CA ASN A 209 -21.78 4.26 -8.61
C ASN A 209 -20.76 4.65 -9.69
#